data_7896f33967acf89c3b7c3524a672310d
#
_entry.id   7896f33967acf89c3b7c3524a672310d
#
_cell.length_a   1.000
_cell.length_b   1.000
_cell.length_c   1.000
_cell.angle_alpha   90.00
_cell.angle_beta   90.00
_cell.angle_gamma   90.00
#
_symmetry.space_group_name_H-M   'P 1'
#
loop_
_entity.id
_entity.type
_entity.pdbx_description
1 polymer ?
#
loop_
_entity_poly.entity_id
_entity_poly.type
_entity_poly.pdbx_seq_one_letter_code
_entity_poly.pdbx_strand_id
1 'polypeptide(L)'
;MTELQSLKLDVQQYAEVTARLAAHSLIRSNNKPQGDIAEAIAAEAFGGTLLDQSAKGADVKLPDGQLLQVKSVTDYGKPAGTSAIRSTDFDHLLIVVFDPLLAVKSSHLYTKEQAIGAMSNRSQHTNARVIRICARTLSLGEDVTQKLKRVWY
;
A
#
# COMPACT_ATOMS: atom_id res chain seq x y z
N MET A 1 19.20 30.93 -14.21
CA MET A 1 19.37 29.83 -13.24
C MET A 1 19.83 28.57 -13.96
N THR A 2 20.92 27.98 -13.52
CA THR A 2 21.40 26.72 -14.09
C THR A 2 20.49 25.55 -13.65
N GLU A 3 20.54 24.46 -14.40
CA GLU A 3 19.80 23.23 -14.06
C GLU A 3 20.17 22.73 -12.65
N LEU A 4 21.45 22.80 -12.27
CA LEU A 4 21.89 22.42 -10.94
C LEU A 4 21.33 23.32 -9.82
N GLN A 5 21.18 24.62 -10.10
CA GLN A 5 20.56 25.54 -9.15
C GLN A 5 19.06 25.25 -8.96
N SER A 6 18.36 24.94 -10.05
CA SER A 6 16.97 24.54 -10.00
C SER A 6 16.81 23.23 -9.19
N LEU A 7 17.62 22.23 -9.52
CA LEU A 7 17.63 20.96 -8.77
C LEU A 7 17.86 21.14 -7.28
N LYS A 8 18.79 22.04 -6.90
CA LYS A 8 19.06 22.35 -5.49
C LYS A 8 17.81 22.86 -4.76
N LEU A 9 17.05 23.75 -5.39
CA LEU A 9 15.81 24.28 -4.82
C LEU A 9 14.76 23.18 -4.63
N ASP A 10 14.59 22.33 -5.62
CA ASP A 10 13.65 21.21 -5.56
C ASP A 10 14.04 20.21 -4.46
N VAL A 11 15.34 19.92 -4.30
CA VAL A 11 15.85 19.05 -3.22
C VAL A 11 15.60 19.67 -1.85
N GLN A 12 15.75 20.99 -1.70
CA GLN A 12 15.44 21.66 -0.44
C GLN A 12 13.96 21.56 -0.10
N GLN A 13 13.06 21.81 -1.05
CA GLN A 13 11.62 21.67 -0.88
C GLN A 13 11.24 20.23 -0.54
N TYR A 14 11.82 19.26 -1.23
CA TYR A 14 11.62 17.84 -0.93
C TYR A 14 12.00 17.49 0.52
N ALA A 15 13.15 17.99 0.99
CA ALA A 15 13.60 17.77 2.35
C ALA A 15 12.64 18.38 3.40
N GLU A 16 12.14 19.59 3.15
CA GLU A 16 11.16 20.26 4.02
C GLU A 16 9.84 19.49 4.07
N VAL A 17 9.32 19.07 2.92
CA VAL A 17 8.09 18.26 2.85
C VAL A 17 8.27 16.92 3.55
N THR A 18 9.41 16.26 3.35
CA THR A 18 9.72 14.98 3.99
C THR A 18 9.77 15.12 5.52
N ALA A 19 10.37 16.20 6.03
CA ALA A 19 10.39 16.47 7.47
C ALA A 19 8.98 16.69 8.05
N ARG A 20 8.12 17.42 7.34
CA ARG A 20 6.72 17.61 7.74
C ARG A 20 5.93 16.30 7.72
N LEU A 21 6.12 15.47 6.70
CA LEU A 21 5.49 14.14 6.64
C LEU A 21 5.92 13.27 7.83
N ALA A 22 7.21 13.25 8.15
CA ALA A 22 7.73 12.47 9.28
C ALA A 22 7.17 12.91 10.64
N ALA A 23 6.69 14.16 10.76
CA ALA A 23 6.05 14.65 11.97
C ALA A 23 4.61 14.13 12.16
N HIS A 24 3.98 13.57 11.11
CA HIS A 24 2.66 12.98 11.25
C HIS A 24 2.73 11.60 11.92
N SER A 25 1.88 11.38 12.91
CA SER A 25 1.82 10.10 13.64
C SER A 25 1.45 8.90 12.77
N LEU A 26 0.79 9.14 11.63
CA LEU A 26 0.42 8.11 10.66
C LEU A 26 1.57 7.69 9.74
N ILE A 27 2.63 8.51 9.65
CA ILE A 27 3.85 8.18 8.90
C ILE A 27 4.83 7.52 9.87
N ARG A 28 4.89 6.21 9.83
CA ARG A 28 5.57 5.38 10.83
C ARG A 28 6.89 4.77 10.37
N SER A 29 7.29 5.04 9.12
CA SER A 29 8.54 4.53 8.55
C SER A 29 9.34 5.64 7.89
N ASN A 30 10.64 5.40 7.69
CA ASN A 30 11.53 6.29 6.94
C ASN A 30 11.53 6.00 5.42
N ASN A 31 10.65 5.09 4.98
CA ASN A 31 10.47 4.76 3.58
C ASN A 31 9.58 5.81 2.89
N LYS A 32 9.30 5.60 1.61
CA LYS A 32 8.26 6.39 0.92
C LYS A 32 6.95 6.30 1.71
N PRO A 33 6.23 7.41 1.92
CA PRO A 33 5.05 7.44 2.79
C PRO A 33 3.86 6.64 2.23
N GLN A 34 3.93 6.18 1.01
CA GLN A 34 2.88 5.46 0.30
C GLN A 34 2.30 4.29 1.10
N GLY A 35 3.16 3.46 1.71
CA GLY A 35 2.75 2.32 2.52
C GLY A 35 1.97 2.76 3.76
N ASP A 36 2.52 3.69 4.53
CA ASP A 36 1.89 4.21 5.74
C ASP A 36 0.55 4.90 5.43
N ILE A 37 0.48 5.65 4.32
CA ILE A 37 -0.76 6.28 3.84
C ILE A 37 -1.81 5.22 3.50
N ALA A 38 -1.43 4.17 2.79
CA ALA A 38 -2.35 3.09 2.42
C ALA A 38 -2.92 2.37 3.66
N GLU A 39 -2.08 2.11 4.66
CA GLU A 39 -2.48 1.49 5.92
C GLU A 39 -3.45 2.40 6.70
N ALA A 40 -3.15 3.71 6.79
CA ALA A 40 -4.02 4.68 7.45
C ALA A 40 -5.39 4.81 6.77
N ILE A 41 -5.41 4.88 5.43
CA ILE A 41 -6.66 4.91 4.65
C ILE A 41 -7.45 3.62 4.87
N ALA A 42 -6.79 2.47 4.86
CA ALA A 42 -7.43 1.19 5.08
C ALA A 42 -8.06 1.10 6.49
N ALA A 43 -7.32 1.50 7.52
CA ALA A 43 -7.84 1.51 8.89
C ALA A 43 -9.09 2.39 9.00
N GLU A 44 -9.06 3.59 8.46
CA GLU A 44 -10.22 4.50 8.46
C GLU A 44 -11.38 3.95 7.64
N ALA A 45 -11.13 3.48 6.41
CA ALA A 45 -12.18 3.00 5.50
C ALA A 45 -12.92 1.78 6.03
N PHE A 46 -12.24 0.90 6.76
CA PHE A 46 -12.81 -0.33 7.30
C PHE A 46 -13.12 -0.25 8.80
N GLY A 47 -12.93 0.91 9.44
CA GLY A 47 -13.17 1.09 10.86
C GLY A 47 -12.24 0.25 11.74
N GLY A 48 -11.06 -0.08 11.22
CA GLY A 48 -10.07 -0.91 11.91
C GLY A 48 -9.08 -0.10 12.73
N THR A 49 -8.15 -0.82 13.35
CA THR A 49 -7.06 -0.26 14.15
C THR A 49 -5.72 -0.63 13.54
N LEU A 50 -4.83 0.33 13.38
CA LEU A 50 -3.46 0.07 12.93
C LEU A 50 -2.74 -0.82 13.95
N LEU A 51 -2.11 -1.88 13.45
CA LEU A 51 -1.25 -2.75 14.24
C LEU A 51 0.15 -2.15 14.34
N ASP A 52 0.91 -2.61 15.35
CA ASP A 52 2.32 -2.26 15.48
C ASP A 52 3.09 -2.71 14.22
N GLN A 53 4.06 -1.92 13.78
CA GLN A 53 4.89 -2.23 12.59
C GLN A 53 5.67 -3.53 12.73
N SER A 54 5.90 -4.01 13.95
CA SER A 54 6.52 -5.30 14.23
C SER A 54 5.55 -6.48 14.07
N ALA A 55 4.25 -6.24 13.93
CA ALA A 55 3.25 -7.28 13.70
C ALA A 55 3.54 -8.00 12.38
N LYS A 56 3.64 -9.32 12.42
CA LYS A 56 3.92 -10.12 11.24
C LYS A 56 2.65 -10.41 10.47
N GLY A 57 2.68 -10.15 9.17
CA GLY A 57 1.66 -10.59 8.23
C GLY A 57 0.39 -9.76 8.20
N ALA A 58 0.24 -8.73 9.03
CA ALA A 58 -0.94 -7.86 9.01
C ALA A 58 -0.61 -6.44 9.45
N ASP A 59 -1.39 -5.49 8.94
CA ASP A 59 -1.20 -4.04 9.16
C ASP A 59 -2.37 -3.42 9.92
N VAL A 60 -3.57 -3.97 9.77
CA VAL A 60 -4.82 -3.47 10.37
C VAL A 60 -5.60 -4.61 11.00
N LYS A 61 -6.13 -4.38 12.20
CA LYS A 61 -7.11 -5.25 12.84
C LYS A 61 -8.51 -4.69 12.59
N LEU A 62 -9.36 -5.48 11.96
CA LEU A 62 -10.74 -5.12 11.66
C LEU A 62 -11.62 -5.20 12.91
N PRO A 63 -12.82 -4.54 12.93
CA PRO A 63 -13.72 -4.56 14.08
C PRO A 63 -14.14 -5.95 14.56
N ASP A 64 -14.23 -6.93 13.65
CA ASP A 64 -14.56 -8.32 13.94
C ASP A 64 -13.36 -9.14 14.44
N GLY A 65 -12.19 -8.52 14.57
CA GLY A 65 -10.94 -9.16 14.98
C GLY A 65 -10.13 -9.79 13.86
N GLN A 66 -10.64 -9.80 12.62
CA GLN A 66 -9.89 -10.29 11.46
C GLN A 66 -8.71 -9.39 11.14
N LEU A 67 -7.68 -9.97 10.52
CA LEU A 67 -6.44 -9.31 10.20
C LEU A 67 -6.38 -8.94 8.71
N LEU A 68 -6.05 -7.69 8.44
CA LEU A 68 -5.91 -7.14 7.09
C LEU A 68 -4.45 -6.80 6.80
N GLN A 69 -3.88 -7.42 5.77
CA GLN A 69 -2.61 -7.03 5.18
C GLN A 69 -2.88 -5.97 4.10
N VAL A 70 -2.10 -4.91 4.09
CA VAL A 70 -2.22 -3.83 3.08
C VAL A 70 -0.98 -3.81 2.20
N LYS A 71 -1.18 -3.77 0.90
CA LYS A 71 -0.13 -3.59 -0.11
C LYS A 71 -0.49 -2.42 -0.99
N SER A 72 0.48 -1.54 -1.22
CA SER A 72 0.30 -0.38 -2.09
C SER A 72 1.24 -0.42 -3.28
N VAL A 73 0.76 0.07 -4.40
CA VAL A 73 1.51 0.17 -5.65
C VAL A 73 1.23 1.52 -6.27
N THR A 74 2.24 2.18 -6.83
CA THR A 74 2.04 3.38 -7.65
C THR A 74 2.05 3.01 -9.12
N ASP A 75 1.02 3.42 -9.84
CA ASP A 75 0.91 3.23 -11.29
C ASP A 75 1.64 4.37 -12.02
N TYR A 76 2.79 4.05 -12.58
CA TYR A 76 3.57 4.94 -13.45
C TYR A 76 3.37 4.65 -14.94
N GLY A 77 2.32 3.91 -15.31
CA GLY A 77 2.07 3.49 -16.69
C GLY A 77 2.97 2.34 -17.17
N LYS A 78 3.63 1.65 -16.25
CA LYS A 78 4.50 0.50 -16.51
C LYS A 78 4.00 -0.73 -15.74
N PRO A 79 4.32 -1.95 -16.20
CA PRO A 79 4.02 -3.15 -15.43
C PRO A 79 4.54 -3.06 -14.00
N ALA A 80 3.70 -3.38 -13.04
CA ALA A 80 4.01 -3.26 -11.62
C ALA A 80 3.47 -4.47 -10.85
N GLY A 81 3.99 -4.69 -9.66
CA GLY A 81 3.54 -5.68 -8.72
C GLY A 81 3.67 -5.18 -7.28
N THR A 82 3.05 -5.89 -6.36
CA THR A 82 3.19 -5.60 -4.93
C THR A 82 4.62 -5.85 -4.45
N SER A 83 4.98 -5.28 -3.32
CA SER A 83 6.15 -5.73 -2.57
C SER A 83 5.98 -7.19 -2.14
N ALA A 84 7.06 -7.78 -1.66
CA ALA A 84 7.09 -9.18 -1.27
C ALA A 84 6.04 -9.54 -0.22
N ILE A 85 5.32 -10.62 -0.44
CA ILE A 85 4.39 -11.24 0.51
C ILE A 85 5.07 -12.52 1.01
N ARG A 86 5.59 -12.47 2.23
CA ARG A 86 6.36 -13.58 2.84
C ARG A 86 5.52 -14.49 3.72
N SER A 87 4.39 -14.00 4.18
CA SER A 87 3.48 -14.70 5.10
C SER A 87 2.05 -14.56 4.62
N THR A 88 1.23 -15.56 4.90
CA THR A 88 -0.22 -15.55 4.70
C THR A 88 -0.97 -15.52 6.04
N ASP A 89 -0.35 -15.00 7.09
CA ASP A 89 -0.93 -14.84 8.42
C ASP A 89 -1.89 -13.64 8.49
N PHE A 90 -2.78 -13.55 7.53
CA PHE A 90 -3.85 -12.57 7.43
C PHE A 90 -5.16 -13.26 7.03
N ASP A 91 -6.28 -12.62 7.27
CA ASP A 91 -7.60 -13.07 6.82
C ASP A 91 -7.98 -12.42 5.48
N HIS A 92 -7.56 -11.17 5.28
CA HIS A 92 -7.79 -10.39 4.08
C HIS A 92 -6.52 -9.68 3.63
N LEU A 93 -6.43 -9.45 2.31
CA LEU A 93 -5.41 -8.60 1.71
C LEU A 93 -6.09 -7.46 0.96
N LEU A 94 -5.62 -6.25 1.18
CA LEU A 94 -6.04 -5.06 0.43
C LEU A 94 -4.90 -4.60 -0.48
N ILE A 95 -5.20 -4.43 -1.75
CA ILE A 95 -4.29 -3.77 -2.69
C ILE A 95 -4.82 -2.37 -2.95
N VAL A 96 -3.97 -1.37 -2.76
CA VAL A 96 -4.24 0.03 -3.09
C VAL A 96 -3.32 0.47 -4.21
N VAL A 97 -3.89 0.84 -5.33
CA VAL A 97 -3.15 1.40 -6.46
C VAL A 97 -3.30 2.91 -6.44
N PHE A 98 -2.19 3.60 -6.30
CA PHE A 98 -2.12 5.06 -6.37
C PHE A 98 -1.68 5.53 -7.75
N ASP A 99 -2.08 6.75 -8.11
CA ASP A 99 -1.41 7.49 -9.15
C ASP A 99 -0.10 8.11 -8.62
N PRO A 100 0.74 8.74 -9.48
CA PRO A 100 2.00 9.35 -9.04
C PRO A 100 1.85 10.49 -8.02
N LEU A 101 0.66 11.07 -7.88
CA LEU A 101 0.34 12.12 -6.91
C LEU A 101 -0.29 11.57 -5.62
N LEU A 102 -0.27 10.25 -5.45
CA LEU A 102 -0.85 9.53 -4.31
C LEU A 102 -2.38 9.69 -4.18
N ALA A 103 -3.07 9.93 -5.29
CA ALA A 103 -4.52 9.77 -5.36
C ALA A 103 -4.85 8.27 -5.54
N VAL A 104 -5.91 7.80 -4.89
CA VAL A 104 -6.36 6.41 -5.05
C VAL A 104 -6.92 6.22 -6.46
N LYS A 105 -6.26 5.40 -7.26
CA LYS A 105 -6.70 5.03 -8.60
C LYS A 105 -7.65 3.85 -8.56
N SER A 106 -7.29 2.80 -7.85
CA SER A 106 -8.14 1.63 -7.60
C SER A 106 -7.75 0.93 -6.32
N SER A 107 -8.69 0.15 -5.77
CA SER A 107 -8.42 -0.68 -4.61
C SER A 107 -9.26 -1.95 -4.64
N HIS A 108 -8.67 -3.08 -4.29
CA HIS A 108 -9.32 -4.37 -4.31
C HIS A 108 -9.05 -5.13 -3.02
N LEU A 109 -10.11 -5.68 -2.45
CA LEU A 109 -10.08 -6.49 -1.23
C LEU A 109 -10.17 -7.97 -1.61
N TYR A 110 -9.26 -8.76 -1.08
CA TYR A 110 -9.16 -10.20 -1.31
C TYR A 110 -9.42 -10.95 -0.02
N THR A 111 -10.16 -12.06 -0.10
CA THR A 111 -10.06 -13.10 0.92
C THR A 111 -8.66 -13.73 0.85
N LYS A 112 -8.28 -14.47 1.89
CA LYS A 112 -6.99 -15.18 1.90
C LYS A 112 -6.85 -16.10 0.69
N GLU A 113 -7.89 -16.85 0.33
CA GLU A 113 -7.91 -17.77 -0.80
C GLU A 113 -7.76 -17.03 -2.14
N GLN A 114 -8.48 -15.93 -2.30
CA GLN A 114 -8.37 -15.08 -3.49
C GLN A 114 -6.98 -14.48 -3.63
N ALA A 115 -6.38 -14.01 -2.53
CA ALA A 115 -5.03 -13.47 -2.50
C ALA A 115 -4.00 -14.54 -2.92
N ILE A 116 -4.08 -15.75 -2.36
CA ILE A 116 -3.21 -16.86 -2.73
C ILE A 116 -3.36 -17.20 -4.21
N GLY A 117 -4.58 -17.22 -4.73
CA GLY A 117 -4.86 -17.44 -6.15
C GLY A 117 -4.30 -16.36 -7.08
N ALA A 118 -4.15 -15.14 -6.59
CA ALA A 118 -3.57 -14.03 -7.35
C ALA A 118 -2.03 -13.97 -7.26
N MET A 119 -1.42 -14.61 -6.28
CA MET A 119 0.02 -14.60 -6.07
C MET A 119 0.78 -15.35 -7.14
N SER A 120 1.99 -14.86 -7.46
CA SER A 120 2.98 -15.58 -8.24
C SER A 120 3.49 -16.82 -7.50
N ASN A 121 4.23 -17.68 -8.19
CA ASN A 121 5.01 -18.73 -7.55
C ASN A 121 6.06 -18.11 -6.59
N ARG A 122 6.38 -18.86 -5.52
CA ARG A 122 7.41 -18.44 -4.58
C ARG A 122 8.76 -18.35 -5.27
N SER A 123 9.42 -17.20 -5.17
CA SER A 123 10.78 -17.02 -5.68
C SER A 123 11.77 -17.81 -4.84
N GLN A 124 12.66 -18.56 -5.50
CA GLN A 124 13.75 -19.27 -4.81
C GLN A 124 14.77 -18.31 -4.17
N HIS A 125 14.94 -17.11 -4.74
CA HIS A 125 15.91 -16.14 -4.25
C HIS A 125 15.41 -15.33 -3.05
N THR A 126 14.14 -14.94 -3.06
CA THR A 126 13.58 -14.04 -2.05
C THR A 126 12.67 -14.74 -1.05
N ASN A 127 12.36 -16.01 -1.27
CA ASN A 127 11.37 -16.77 -0.48
C ASN A 127 10.04 -16.02 -0.32
N ALA A 128 9.62 -15.32 -1.36
CA ALA A 128 8.46 -14.44 -1.36
C ALA A 128 7.64 -14.59 -2.64
N ARG A 129 6.38 -14.21 -2.54
CA ARG A 129 5.44 -14.10 -3.66
C ARG A 129 5.06 -12.65 -3.86
N VAL A 130 4.60 -12.31 -5.05
CA VAL A 130 4.06 -10.99 -5.39
C VAL A 130 2.74 -11.15 -6.12
N ILE A 131 1.92 -10.10 -6.11
CA ILE A 131 0.73 -10.02 -6.96
C ILE A 131 1.02 -8.99 -8.05
N ARG A 132 0.97 -9.40 -9.29
CA ARG A 132 1.04 -8.49 -10.44
C ARG A 132 -0.23 -7.67 -10.53
N ILE A 133 -0.08 -6.39 -10.80
CA ILE A 133 -1.22 -5.50 -11.01
C ILE A 133 -1.65 -5.58 -12.49
N CYS A 134 -2.68 -6.32 -12.74
CA CYS A 134 -3.30 -6.49 -14.06
C CYS A 134 -4.77 -6.84 -13.92
N ALA A 135 -5.53 -6.74 -15.02
CA ALA A 135 -6.97 -7.00 -15.01
C ALA A 135 -7.32 -8.38 -14.42
N ARG A 136 -6.54 -9.42 -14.74
CA ARG A 136 -6.77 -10.77 -14.23
C ARG A 136 -6.66 -10.88 -12.73
N THR A 137 -5.59 -10.35 -12.14
CA THR A 137 -5.35 -10.44 -10.69
C THR A 137 -6.29 -9.52 -9.91
N LEU A 138 -6.57 -8.32 -10.40
CA LEU A 138 -7.50 -7.39 -9.76
C LEU A 138 -8.95 -7.93 -9.79
N SER A 139 -9.34 -8.62 -10.85
CA SER A 139 -10.70 -9.21 -10.95
C SER A 139 -10.97 -10.31 -9.92
N LEU A 140 -9.96 -10.88 -9.30
CA LEU A 140 -10.11 -11.90 -8.25
C LEU A 140 -10.55 -11.31 -6.91
N GLY A 141 -10.35 -10.02 -6.69
CA GLY A 141 -10.74 -9.32 -5.48
C GLY A 141 -12.00 -8.48 -5.69
N GLU A 142 -12.62 -8.08 -4.58
CA GLU A 142 -13.75 -7.14 -4.59
C GLU A 142 -13.24 -5.71 -4.82
N ASP A 143 -13.83 -4.99 -5.77
CA ASP A 143 -13.54 -3.57 -5.99
C ASP A 143 -14.10 -2.73 -4.85
N VAL A 144 -13.22 -2.15 -4.06
CA VAL A 144 -13.55 -1.25 -2.94
C VAL A 144 -13.03 0.16 -3.16
N THR A 145 -12.74 0.52 -4.40
CA THR A 145 -12.15 1.81 -4.78
C THR A 145 -12.93 2.99 -4.21
N GLN A 146 -14.24 3.00 -4.36
CA GLN A 146 -15.07 4.12 -3.88
C GLN A 146 -15.07 4.24 -2.36
N LYS A 147 -14.94 3.12 -1.65
CA LYS A 147 -14.85 3.11 -0.19
C LYS A 147 -13.60 3.86 0.29
N LEU A 148 -12.46 3.62 -0.34
CA LEU A 148 -11.21 4.30 -0.01
C LEU A 148 -11.21 5.76 -0.45
N LYS A 149 -11.76 6.06 -1.62
CA LYS A 149 -11.86 7.44 -2.11
C LYS A 149 -12.65 8.36 -1.19
N ARG A 150 -13.67 7.84 -0.50
CA ARG A 150 -14.45 8.62 0.47
C ARG A 150 -13.66 9.06 1.69
N VAL A 151 -12.59 8.35 2.01
CA VAL A 151 -11.73 8.65 3.16
C VAL A 151 -10.60 9.59 2.76
N TRP A 152 -10.06 9.41 1.55
CA TRP A 152 -8.82 10.10 1.14
C TRP A 152 -9.07 11.44 0.41
N TYR A 153 -10.31 11.79 0.11
CA TYR A 153 -10.66 13.08 -0.54
C TYR A 153 -11.63 13.88 0.28
#